data_ba900c29f6fe25116676302a38956bfb
#
_entry.id   ba900c29f6fe25116676302a38956bfb
#
_cell.length_a   1.000
_cell.length_b   1.000
_cell.length_c   1.000
_cell.angle_alpha   90.00
_cell.angle_beta   90.00
_cell.angle_gamma   90.00
#
_symmetry.space_group_name_H-M   'P 1'
#
loop_
_entity.id
_entity.type
_entity.pdbx_description
1 polymer ?
#
loop_
_entity_poly.entity_id
_entity_poly.type
_entity_poly.pdbx_seq_one_letter_code
_entity_poly.pdbx_strand_id
1 'polypeptide(L)'
;TTNSGATYNPSTGNAIVDAAYSQIGVPYVWGGTTPYVGLDCSGLVQYCYRQAGKSIPRTSGSILAGGTIVSDPQPGDICWTPGHVAIYIGNGQMIEAQQTGVPVKVSKVRVVYYVRY
;
A
#
# COMPACT_ATOMS: atom_id res chain seq x y z
N THR A 1 15.76 1.50 -17.19
CA THR A 1 14.40 1.86 -17.05
C THR A 1 14.16 3.19 -16.45
N THR A 2 13.32 3.89 -17.05
CA THR A 2 12.96 5.18 -16.57
C THR A 2 11.92 5.07 -15.49
N ASN A 3 12.12 5.79 -14.43
CA ASN A 3 11.17 5.85 -13.37
C ASN A 3 10.34 7.11 -13.45
N SER A 4 9.67 7.28 -14.57
CA SER A 4 8.84 8.44 -14.74
C SER A 4 7.95 8.64 -13.55
N GLY A 5 8.10 9.76 -12.88
CA GLY A 5 7.32 10.09 -11.72
C GLY A 5 7.65 9.30 -10.47
N ALA A 6 8.54 8.35 -10.56
CA ALA A 6 9.00 7.60 -9.39
C ALA A 6 10.47 7.90 -9.18
N THR A 7 10.84 8.31 -7.98
CA THR A 7 12.23 8.62 -7.66
C THR A 7 12.99 7.40 -7.19
N TYR A 8 12.29 6.33 -6.89
CA TYR A 8 12.90 5.13 -6.34
C TYR A 8 12.07 3.92 -6.75
N ASN A 9 12.72 2.96 -7.33
CA ASN A 9 12.04 1.79 -7.85
C ASN A 9 12.90 0.54 -7.67
N PRO A 10 13.04 0.06 -6.44
CA PRO A 10 13.84 -1.10 -6.17
C PRO A 10 13.20 -2.35 -6.73
N SER A 11 14.02 -3.34 -7.00
CA SER A 11 13.56 -4.68 -7.32
C SER A 11 13.85 -5.57 -6.12
N THR A 12 12.82 -5.80 -5.31
CA THR A 12 12.96 -6.57 -4.07
C THR A 12 12.62 -8.04 -4.24
N GLY A 13 12.09 -8.42 -5.40
CA GLY A 13 11.55 -9.75 -5.61
C GLY A 13 10.12 -9.90 -5.12
N ASN A 14 9.52 -8.83 -4.62
CA ASN A 14 8.12 -8.83 -4.15
C ASN A 14 7.35 -7.78 -4.94
N ALA A 15 6.46 -8.24 -5.82
CA ALA A 15 5.72 -7.34 -6.71
C ALA A 15 4.86 -6.33 -5.95
N ILE A 16 4.31 -6.71 -4.81
CA ILE A 16 3.49 -5.81 -3.99
C ILE A 16 4.34 -4.68 -3.43
N VAL A 17 5.48 -5.02 -2.86
CA VAL A 17 6.40 -4.05 -2.28
C VAL A 17 6.97 -3.14 -3.36
N ASP A 18 7.39 -3.70 -4.47
CA ASP A 18 7.93 -2.92 -5.59
C ASP A 18 6.90 -1.92 -6.11
N ALA A 19 5.65 -2.34 -6.24
CA ALA A 19 4.57 -1.45 -6.66
C ALA A 19 4.36 -0.31 -5.66
N ALA A 20 4.44 -0.60 -4.36
CA ALA A 20 4.31 0.43 -3.34
C ALA A 20 5.43 1.46 -3.44
N TYR A 21 6.67 1.03 -3.61
CA TYR A 21 7.79 1.95 -3.81
C TYR A 21 7.60 2.81 -5.05
N SER A 22 7.06 2.26 -6.12
CA SER A 22 6.86 3.00 -7.37
C SER A 22 5.90 4.17 -7.20
N GLN A 23 5.07 4.18 -6.18
CA GLN A 23 4.06 5.21 -5.96
C GLN A 23 4.48 6.26 -4.93
N ILE A 24 5.66 6.16 -4.34
CA ILE A 24 6.16 7.17 -3.40
C ILE A 24 6.19 8.52 -4.11
N GLY A 25 5.62 9.54 -3.46
CA GLY A 25 5.53 10.89 -4.01
C GLY A 25 4.24 11.18 -4.75
N VAL A 26 3.42 10.17 -5.04
CA VAL A 26 2.13 10.38 -5.71
C VAL A 26 1.17 11.08 -4.74
N PRO A 27 0.45 12.12 -5.20
CA PRO A 27 -0.48 12.85 -4.33
C PRO A 27 -1.59 11.95 -3.77
N TYR A 28 -1.98 12.24 -2.55
CA TYR A 28 -3.20 11.68 -2.01
C TYR A 28 -4.41 12.35 -2.66
N VAL A 29 -5.35 11.54 -3.14
CA VAL A 29 -6.63 12.02 -3.66
C VAL A 29 -7.74 11.21 -3.02
N TRP A 30 -8.69 11.88 -2.38
CA TRP A 30 -9.84 11.22 -1.79
C TRP A 30 -10.59 10.41 -2.86
N GLY A 31 -10.77 9.12 -2.60
CA GLY A 31 -11.39 8.23 -3.58
C GLY A 31 -10.48 7.90 -4.77
N GLY A 32 -9.22 8.30 -4.74
CA GLY A 32 -8.30 8.13 -5.85
C GLY A 32 -7.87 6.68 -6.04
N THR A 33 -7.85 6.26 -7.31
CA THR A 33 -7.45 4.91 -7.69
C THR A 33 -6.51 4.89 -8.90
N THR A 34 -5.97 6.04 -9.27
CA THR A 34 -5.16 6.17 -10.49
C THR A 34 -3.68 6.18 -10.13
N PRO A 35 -2.94 5.10 -10.42
CA PRO A 35 -1.50 5.04 -10.16
C PRO A 35 -0.78 6.20 -10.82
N TYR A 36 0.24 6.72 -10.16
CA TYR A 36 1.08 7.84 -10.60
C TYR A 36 0.35 9.19 -10.67
N VAL A 37 -0.95 9.23 -10.42
CA VAL A 37 -1.75 10.46 -10.52
C VAL A 37 -2.35 10.84 -9.17
N GLY A 38 -3.07 9.93 -8.54
CA GLY A 38 -3.68 10.18 -7.25
C GLY A 38 -4.29 8.92 -6.66
N LEU A 39 -3.99 8.66 -5.41
CA LEU A 39 -4.41 7.45 -4.71
C LEU A 39 -4.88 7.79 -3.30
N ASP A 40 -5.93 7.10 -2.84
CA ASP A 40 -6.21 7.04 -1.42
C ASP A 40 -5.55 5.80 -0.81
N CYS A 41 -5.77 5.56 0.49
CA CYS A 41 -5.08 4.47 1.18
C CYS A 41 -5.38 3.10 0.58
N SER A 42 -6.64 2.80 0.35
CA SER A 42 -7.04 1.51 -0.22
C SER A 42 -6.77 1.45 -1.73
N GLY A 43 -6.82 2.58 -2.42
CA GLY A 43 -6.46 2.64 -3.84
C GLY A 43 -5.00 2.25 -4.07
N LEU A 44 -4.10 2.73 -3.22
CA LEU A 44 -2.70 2.34 -3.24
C LEU A 44 -2.55 0.84 -3.02
N VAL A 45 -3.18 0.30 -1.99
CA VAL A 45 -3.05 -1.11 -1.66
C VAL A 45 -3.65 -1.99 -2.75
N GLN A 46 -4.80 -1.59 -3.32
CA GLN A 46 -5.38 -2.31 -4.46
C GLN A 46 -4.44 -2.36 -5.65
N TYR A 47 -3.81 -1.24 -5.97
CA TYR A 47 -2.86 -1.18 -7.07
C TYR A 47 -1.70 -2.14 -6.83
N CYS A 48 -1.13 -2.12 -5.64
CA CYS A 48 0.00 -2.99 -5.30
C CYS A 48 -0.36 -4.46 -5.46
N TYR A 49 -1.52 -4.87 -4.98
CA TYR A 49 -1.95 -6.27 -5.10
C TYR A 49 -2.27 -6.64 -6.54
N ARG A 50 -2.85 -5.71 -7.30
CA ARG A 50 -3.14 -5.94 -8.72
C ARG A 50 -1.85 -6.19 -9.51
N GLN A 51 -0.76 -5.53 -9.16
CA GLN A 51 0.54 -5.76 -9.79
C GLN A 51 1.08 -7.16 -9.49
N ALA A 52 0.62 -7.78 -8.43
CA ALA A 52 0.96 -9.16 -8.09
C ALA A 52 -0.08 -10.16 -8.59
N GLY A 53 -1.02 -9.71 -9.43
CA GLY A 53 -2.05 -10.58 -9.99
C GLY A 53 -3.21 -10.87 -9.05
N LYS A 54 -3.39 -10.07 -8.00
CA LYS A 54 -4.46 -10.30 -7.01
C LYS A 54 -5.42 -9.13 -6.99
N SER A 55 -6.71 -9.45 -6.87
CA SER A 55 -7.77 -8.46 -6.72
C SER A 55 -8.23 -8.47 -5.27
N ILE A 56 -8.29 -7.30 -4.66
CA ILE A 56 -8.74 -7.15 -3.28
C ILE A 56 -9.86 -6.11 -3.21
N PRO A 57 -10.66 -6.12 -2.13
CA PRO A 57 -11.77 -5.17 -2.00
C PRO A 57 -11.33 -3.71 -1.99
N ARG A 58 -12.27 -2.82 -2.24
CA ARG A 58 -12.01 -1.39 -2.44
C ARG A 58 -11.81 -0.62 -1.14
N THR A 59 -12.42 -1.03 -0.04
CA THR A 59 -12.42 -0.25 1.20
C THR A 59 -11.63 -0.95 2.28
N SER A 60 -11.11 -0.17 3.24
CA SER A 60 -10.35 -0.73 4.36
C SER A 60 -11.14 -1.76 5.16
N GLY A 61 -12.40 -1.51 5.42
CA GLY A 61 -13.24 -2.46 6.14
C GLY A 61 -13.45 -3.76 5.40
N SER A 62 -13.70 -3.68 4.10
CA SER A 62 -13.86 -4.86 3.26
C SER A 62 -12.56 -5.64 3.10
N ILE A 63 -11.43 -4.95 3.07
CA ILE A 63 -10.11 -5.59 3.02
C ILE A 63 -9.89 -6.44 4.27
N LEU A 64 -10.22 -5.90 5.45
CA LEU A 64 -10.11 -6.67 6.68
C LEU A 64 -11.01 -7.90 6.65
N ALA A 65 -12.26 -7.71 6.23
CA ALA A 65 -13.25 -8.79 6.23
C ALA A 65 -12.89 -9.92 5.26
N GLY A 66 -12.28 -9.60 4.13
CA GLY A 66 -11.98 -10.58 3.09
C GLY A 66 -10.61 -11.23 3.17
N GLY A 67 -9.73 -10.72 4.00
CA GLY A 67 -8.36 -11.23 4.10
C GLY A 67 -8.16 -12.12 5.31
N THR A 68 -6.92 -12.57 5.47
CA THR A 68 -6.51 -13.39 6.60
C THR A 68 -5.65 -12.56 7.54
N ILE A 69 -6.08 -12.46 8.80
CA ILE A 69 -5.29 -11.80 9.84
C ILE A 69 -4.10 -12.68 10.18
N VAL A 70 -2.91 -12.09 10.18
CA VAL A 70 -1.67 -12.81 10.49
C VAL A 70 -0.96 -12.13 11.65
N SER A 71 -0.23 -12.91 12.44
CA SER A 71 0.54 -12.38 13.57
C SER A 71 2.03 -12.27 13.24
N ASP A 72 2.46 -12.82 12.13
CA ASP A 72 3.86 -12.85 11.69
C ASP A 72 3.95 -12.14 10.34
N PRO A 73 4.02 -10.80 10.35
CA PRO A 73 3.94 -10.06 9.12
C PRO A 73 5.16 -10.27 8.23
N GLN A 74 4.90 -10.28 6.94
CA GLN A 74 5.92 -10.37 5.91
C GLN A 74 5.77 -9.19 4.97
N PRO A 75 6.85 -8.73 4.32
CA PRO A 75 6.75 -7.67 3.32
C PRO A 75 5.66 -7.99 2.29
N GLY A 76 4.82 -7.02 2.01
CA GLY A 76 3.66 -7.18 1.15
C GLY A 76 2.36 -7.39 1.90
N ASP A 77 2.40 -7.69 3.18
CA ASP A 77 1.18 -7.75 3.99
C ASP A 77 0.60 -6.35 4.17
N ILE A 78 -0.68 -6.30 4.52
CA ILE A 78 -1.39 -5.05 4.71
C ILE A 78 -1.35 -4.67 6.18
N CYS A 79 -0.95 -3.44 6.47
CA CYS A 79 -1.09 -2.83 7.79
C CYS A 79 -2.48 -2.21 7.87
N TRP A 80 -3.30 -2.69 8.78
CA TRP A 80 -4.69 -2.25 8.90
C TRP A 80 -4.92 -1.55 10.24
N THR A 81 -5.53 -0.37 10.18
CA THR A 81 -6.13 0.32 11.32
C THR A 81 -7.52 0.75 10.92
N PRO A 82 -8.42 1.09 11.87
CA PRO A 82 -9.74 1.57 11.49
C PRO A 82 -9.65 2.74 10.51
N GLY A 83 -10.23 2.54 9.34
CA GLY A 83 -10.27 3.57 8.30
C GLY A 83 -8.99 3.75 7.48
N HIS A 84 -7.98 2.90 7.67
CA HIS A 84 -6.71 3.09 6.96
C HIS A 84 -6.01 1.76 6.68
N VAL A 85 -5.36 1.68 5.52
CA VAL A 85 -4.52 0.54 5.14
C VAL A 85 -3.22 1.04 4.52
N ALA A 86 -2.18 0.22 4.64
CA ALA A 86 -0.86 0.50 4.08
C ALA A 86 -0.17 -0.82 3.73
N ILE A 87 0.95 -0.75 3.04
CA ILE A 87 1.75 -1.93 2.68
C ILE A 87 2.94 -2.05 3.61
N TYR A 88 3.03 -3.17 4.31
CA TYR A 88 4.19 -3.48 5.13
C TYR A 88 5.40 -3.80 4.24
N ILE A 89 6.52 -3.17 4.52
CA ILE A 89 7.74 -3.37 3.72
C ILE A 89 8.89 -3.97 4.52
N GLY A 90 8.63 -4.37 5.74
CA GLY A 90 9.65 -4.94 6.62
C GLY A 90 10.31 -3.89 7.50
N ASN A 91 11.08 -4.34 8.47
CA ASN A 91 11.86 -3.49 9.37
C ASN A 91 11.06 -2.43 10.11
N GLY A 92 9.80 -2.74 10.42
CA GLY A 92 8.93 -1.82 11.15
C GLY A 92 8.47 -0.63 10.31
N GLN A 93 8.49 -0.74 8.98
CA GLN A 93 8.11 0.34 8.07
C GLN A 93 6.98 -0.08 7.16
N MET A 94 6.23 0.91 6.70
CA MET A 94 5.14 0.71 5.75
C MET A 94 5.13 1.87 4.74
N ILE A 95 4.51 1.63 3.57
CA ILE A 95 4.27 2.68 2.58
C ILE A 95 2.77 2.96 2.57
N GLU A 96 2.40 4.22 2.65
CA GLU A 96 1.02 4.63 2.84
C GLU A 96 0.64 5.88 2.04
N ALA A 97 -0.63 5.95 1.65
CA ALA A 97 -1.30 7.16 1.21
C ALA A 97 -2.17 7.61 2.37
N GLN A 98 -1.72 8.59 3.14
CA GLN A 98 -2.29 8.88 4.45
C GLN A 98 -3.47 9.83 4.41
N GLN A 99 -3.30 11.00 3.79
CA GLN A 99 -4.33 12.04 3.79
C GLN A 99 -4.00 13.12 2.77
N THR A 100 -4.99 13.94 2.45
CA THR A 100 -4.82 15.08 1.55
C THR A 100 -3.65 15.96 2.00
N GLY A 101 -2.82 16.33 1.06
CA GLY A 101 -1.65 17.18 1.32
C GLY A 101 -0.40 16.39 1.70
N VAL A 102 -0.52 15.08 1.89
CA VAL A 102 0.63 14.23 2.22
C VAL A 102 0.80 13.20 1.10
N PRO A 103 1.87 13.30 0.31
CA PRO A 103 2.13 12.31 -0.74
C PRO A 103 2.38 10.93 -0.17
N VAL A 104 2.23 9.90 -1.00
CA VAL A 104 2.60 8.54 -0.63
C VAL A 104 4.03 8.53 -0.11
N LYS A 105 4.23 7.90 1.02
CA LYS A 105 5.52 7.93 1.71
C LYS A 105 5.77 6.67 2.52
N VAL A 106 7.03 6.48 2.90
CA VAL A 106 7.41 5.49 3.90
C VAL A 106 7.13 6.07 5.28
N SER A 107 6.53 5.25 6.14
CA SER A 107 6.23 5.62 7.52
C SER A 107 6.58 4.47 8.46
N LYS A 108 6.72 4.80 9.74
CA LYS A 108 6.81 3.80 10.78
C LYS A 108 5.48 3.07 10.89
N VAL A 109 5.51 1.77 11.09
CA VAL A 109 4.30 0.96 11.19
C VAL A 109 3.39 1.44 12.30
N ARG A 110 2.12 1.60 11.96
CA ARG A 110 1.00 1.73 12.88
C ARG A 110 -0.02 0.70 12.46
N VAL A 111 -0.40 -0.20 13.33
CA VAL A 111 -1.23 -1.34 12.94
C VAL A 111 -2.05 -1.87 14.10
N VAL A 112 -3.28 -2.25 13.80
CA VAL A 112 -4.11 -3.05 14.69
C VAL A 112 -4.05 -4.50 14.24
N TYR A 113 -4.16 -4.73 12.93
CA TYR A 113 -4.03 -6.06 12.35
C TYR A 113 -3.13 -6.01 11.13
N TYR A 114 -2.35 -7.09 10.95
CA TYR A 114 -1.74 -7.38 9.65
C TYR A 114 -2.66 -8.31 8.89
N VAL A 115 -2.89 -8.02 7.61
CA VAL A 115 -3.83 -8.76 6.78
C VAL A 115 -3.10 -9.28 5.54
N ARG A 116 -3.37 -10.52 5.17
CA ARG A 116 -2.76 -11.17 4.00
C ARG A 116 -3.83 -11.71 3.07
N TYR A 117 -3.60 -11.54 1.80
CA TYR A 117 -4.45 -12.09 0.74
C TYR A 117 -3.79 -13.18 -0.05
#